data_1d43382c9224c6557590258ff54ab075
#
_entry.id   1d43382c9224c6557590258ff54ab075
#
_cell.length_a   1.000
_cell.length_b   1.000
_cell.length_c   1.000
_cell.angle_alpha   90.00
_cell.angle_beta   90.00
_cell.angle_gamma   90.00
#
_symmetry.space_group_name_H-M   'P 1'
#
loop_
_entity.id
_entity.type
_entity.pdbx_description
1 polymer ?
#
loop_
_entity_poly.entity_id
_entity_poly.type
_entity_poly.pdbx_seq_one_letter_code
_entity_poly.pdbx_strand_id
1 'polypeptide(L)'
;MNPLKAAFVAAACATLLPVSAAAEVELRREYDVQLTRDLVYGRAPINASQDRPGERDLLLDVYRPVADGKPLANRPAVIMAFGGAFHRGSKGEERFTEDGAQDSSMADYCRRFARDGYVCFSIDYRLTPEDPGVALRVDEKRLVPKAVNLSPAATARIDVVRARMGLPPLDARTGDQFWNAILAAAEDMAMATDFVRDSAGDFGVDRDRIALGGFSAGAVTALNTAYGIGAPVKAVIAISGSIGGYNLMETVRPGMPPALFFVGQNDLEGMQAGTRFAVKALASKEIATEMAWVPGFGHFYPMGAVSLGSEVSRMPVETRMLAFLDAQLGDKKGDPPAGN
;
A
#
# COMPACT_ATOMS: atom_id res chain seq x y z
N MET A 1 80.69 -21.11 21.68
CA MET A 1 79.97 -20.32 22.69
C MET A 1 79.00 -19.42 21.95
N ASN A 2 77.74 -19.80 21.98
CA ASN A 2 76.70 -19.07 21.24
C ASN A 2 75.55 -18.75 22.24
N PRO A 3 75.15 -17.52 22.44
CA PRO A 3 74.08 -17.20 23.37
C PRO A 3 72.71 -17.24 22.64
N LEU A 4 71.78 -17.97 23.27
CA LEU A 4 70.36 -18.06 22.91
C LEU A 4 69.70 -16.67 22.93
N LYS A 5 69.01 -16.33 21.87
CA LYS A 5 68.07 -15.23 21.85
C LYS A 5 66.67 -15.73 22.24
N ALA A 6 66.18 -15.27 23.38
CA ALA A 6 64.84 -15.49 23.82
C ALA A 6 63.90 -14.54 23.03
N ALA A 7 62.92 -15.10 22.33
CA ALA A 7 61.86 -14.34 21.69
C ALA A 7 60.67 -14.21 22.66
N PHE A 8 60.34 -12.96 23.02
CA PHE A 8 59.11 -12.61 23.74
C PHE A 8 57.90 -12.67 22.77
N VAL A 9 56.98 -13.58 23.03
CA VAL A 9 55.67 -13.57 22.38
C VAL A 9 54.75 -12.68 23.21
N ALA A 10 54.42 -11.52 22.68
CA ALA A 10 53.41 -10.66 23.26
C ALA A 10 51.99 -11.21 22.89
N ALA A 11 51.30 -11.72 23.91
CA ALA A 11 49.89 -12.10 23.78
C ALA A 11 49.03 -10.85 23.73
N ALA A 12 48.48 -10.52 22.56
CA ALA A 12 47.44 -9.50 22.41
C ALA A 12 46.11 -10.02 23.00
N CYS A 13 45.76 -9.49 24.17
CA CYS A 13 44.45 -9.69 24.77
C CYS A 13 43.41 -8.89 23.97
N ALA A 14 42.67 -9.53 23.07
CA ALA A 14 41.51 -8.92 22.41
C ALA A 14 40.39 -8.77 23.44
N THR A 15 40.16 -7.56 23.90
CA THR A 15 38.95 -7.25 24.69
C THR A 15 37.73 -7.32 23.78
N LEU A 16 37.00 -8.41 23.91
CA LEU A 16 35.65 -8.51 23.37
C LEU A 16 34.75 -7.49 24.10
N LEU A 17 34.41 -6.40 23.42
CA LEU A 17 33.35 -5.52 23.88
C LEU A 17 32.03 -6.30 23.86
N PRO A 18 31.20 -6.25 24.89
CA PRO A 18 29.90 -6.87 24.86
C PRO A 18 29.03 -6.15 23.84
N VAL A 19 28.59 -6.87 22.80
CA VAL A 19 27.49 -6.42 21.94
C VAL A 19 26.21 -6.55 22.77
N SER A 20 25.92 -5.53 23.57
CA SER A 20 24.61 -5.37 24.17
C SER A 20 23.78 -4.52 23.23
N ALA A 21 23.09 -5.18 22.32
CA ALA A 21 21.93 -4.64 21.66
C ALA A 21 20.78 -5.62 21.90
N ALA A 22 20.37 -5.73 23.15
CA ALA A 22 18.98 -6.04 23.43
C ALA A 22 18.21 -4.79 23.03
N ALA A 23 17.67 -4.77 21.80
CA ALA A 23 16.60 -3.87 21.47
C ALA A 23 15.50 -4.14 22.51
N GLU A 24 15.28 -3.21 23.41
CA GLU A 24 14.11 -3.20 24.26
C GLU A 24 12.91 -3.29 23.30
N VAL A 25 12.25 -4.44 23.30
CA VAL A 25 10.94 -4.57 22.66
C VAL A 25 10.02 -3.73 23.53
N GLU A 26 9.91 -2.45 23.20
CA GLU A 26 8.90 -1.59 23.78
C GLU A 26 7.56 -2.27 23.50
N LEU A 27 6.91 -2.77 24.55
CA LEU A 27 5.57 -3.36 24.45
C LEU A 27 4.64 -2.24 24.00
N ARG A 28 4.38 -2.16 22.70
CA ARG A 28 3.43 -1.20 22.15
C ARG A 28 2.07 -1.46 22.77
N ARG A 29 1.46 -0.40 23.29
CA ARG A 29 0.10 -0.47 23.81
C ARG A 29 -0.84 -0.85 22.66
N GLU A 30 -1.52 -1.99 22.74
CA GLU A 30 -2.59 -2.31 21.80
C GLU A 30 -3.87 -1.58 22.24
N TYR A 31 -4.52 -0.94 21.28
CA TYR A 31 -5.78 -0.23 21.47
C TYR A 31 -6.97 -1.10 21.07
N ASP A 32 -8.11 -0.89 21.70
CA ASP A 32 -9.39 -1.38 21.20
C ASP A 32 -9.70 -0.70 19.86
N VAL A 33 -10.60 -1.32 19.08
CA VAL A 33 -10.95 -0.83 17.75
C VAL A 33 -12.44 -0.55 17.65
N GLN A 34 -12.78 0.68 17.37
CA GLN A 34 -14.14 1.08 16.98
C GLN A 34 -14.26 1.06 15.45
N LEU A 35 -15.26 0.35 14.94
CA LEU A 35 -15.56 0.27 13.52
C LEU A 35 -16.83 1.05 13.18
N THR A 36 -16.72 1.94 12.20
CA THR A 36 -17.87 2.59 11.54
C THR A 36 -17.86 2.17 10.08
N ARG A 37 -18.97 1.63 9.57
CA ARG A 37 -19.10 1.12 8.21
C ARG A 37 -19.86 2.04 7.30
N ASP A 38 -19.60 1.87 6.00
CA ASP A 38 -20.41 2.39 4.91
C ASP A 38 -20.61 3.91 4.93
N LEU A 39 -19.56 4.65 5.30
CA LEU A 39 -19.57 6.09 5.16
C LEU A 39 -19.36 6.49 3.70
N VAL A 40 -20.20 7.37 3.20
CA VAL A 40 -20.08 7.90 1.85
C VAL A 40 -18.94 8.94 1.84
N TYR A 41 -17.87 8.67 1.08
CA TYR A 41 -16.78 9.63 0.91
C TYR A 41 -16.84 10.42 -0.40
N GLY A 42 -17.72 10.00 -1.31
CA GLY A 42 -17.93 10.67 -2.57
C GLY A 42 -18.97 9.99 -3.45
N ARG A 43 -19.19 10.55 -4.63
CA ARG A 43 -20.01 9.97 -5.70
C ARG A 43 -19.26 10.06 -7.01
N ALA A 44 -19.42 9.04 -7.86
CA ALA A 44 -18.66 8.97 -9.09
C ALA A 44 -19.43 8.27 -10.22
N PRO A 45 -19.13 8.62 -11.49
CA PRO A 45 -19.85 8.13 -12.65
C PRO A 45 -19.55 6.65 -12.94
N ILE A 46 -20.62 5.91 -13.20
CA ILE A 46 -20.64 4.51 -13.66
C ILE A 46 -21.50 4.39 -14.92
N ASN A 47 -21.44 3.23 -15.58
CA ASN A 47 -22.17 2.97 -16.84
C ASN A 47 -21.83 4.01 -17.92
N ALA A 48 -20.57 4.48 -17.97
CA ALA A 48 -20.16 5.62 -18.77
C ALA A 48 -20.29 5.38 -20.29
N SER A 49 -20.19 4.14 -20.75
CA SER A 49 -20.36 3.77 -22.17
C SER A 49 -21.77 3.29 -22.51
N GLN A 50 -22.72 3.34 -21.56
CA GLN A 50 -24.10 2.88 -21.75
C GLN A 50 -25.04 4.03 -22.11
N ASP A 51 -26.22 3.68 -22.63
CA ASP A 51 -27.26 4.65 -23.00
C ASP A 51 -27.77 5.47 -21.80
N ARG A 52 -27.60 4.96 -20.59
CA ARG A 52 -27.99 5.61 -19.34
C ARG A 52 -26.81 5.63 -18.36
N PRO A 53 -25.91 6.61 -18.50
CA PRO A 53 -24.90 6.86 -17.49
C PRO A 53 -25.54 7.16 -16.14
N GLY A 54 -24.85 6.77 -15.06
CA GLY A 54 -25.31 6.99 -13.69
C GLY A 54 -24.14 7.38 -12.79
N GLU A 55 -24.44 7.52 -11.53
CA GLU A 55 -23.46 7.68 -10.46
C GLU A 55 -23.76 6.71 -9.34
N ARG A 56 -22.72 6.32 -8.58
CA ARG A 56 -22.91 5.62 -7.32
C ARG A 56 -22.18 6.30 -6.17
N ASP A 57 -22.66 6.05 -4.97
CA ASP A 57 -21.93 6.41 -3.76
C ASP A 57 -20.68 5.54 -3.64
N LEU A 58 -19.57 6.16 -3.25
CA LEU A 58 -18.32 5.52 -2.91
C LEU A 58 -18.22 5.41 -1.39
N LEU A 59 -18.01 4.20 -0.90
CA LEU A 59 -18.12 3.90 0.54
C LEU A 59 -16.76 3.57 1.13
N LEU A 60 -16.58 3.92 2.42
CA LEU A 60 -15.44 3.49 3.21
C LEU A 60 -15.86 3.00 4.60
N ASP A 61 -15.00 2.16 5.18
CA ASP A 61 -15.08 1.73 6.58
C ASP A 61 -13.95 2.41 7.36
N VAL A 62 -14.27 2.88 8.56
CA VAL A 62 -13.31 3.55 9.45
C VAL A 62 -13.04 2.70 10.68
N TYR A 63 -11.78 2.39 10.93
CA TYR A 63 -11.28 1.67 12.10
C TYR A 63 -10.51 2.66 12.98
N ARG A 64 -11.05 2.98 14.15
CA ARG A 64 -10.48 3.99 15.07
C ARG A 64 -9.88 3.33 16.30
N PRO A 65 -8.66 3.70 16.71
CA PRO A 65 -8.11 3.29 18.00
C PRO A 65 -8.90 3.90 19.17
N VAL A 66 -9.18 3.07 20.16
CA VAL A 66 -9.95 3.46 21.35
C VAL A 66 -9.16 3.14 22.61
N ALA A 67 -9.10 4.08 23.55
CA ALA A 67 -8.58 3.87 24.89
C ALA A 67 -9.61 4.34 25.91
N ASP A 68 -9.82 3.53 26.94
CA ASP A 68 -10.77 3.82 28.02
C ASP A 68 -12.19 4.18 27.50
N GLY A 69 -12.62 3.46 26.43
CA GLY A 69 -13.93 3.64 25.79
C GLY A 69 -14.06 4.87 24.90
N LYS A 70 -12.99 5.64 24.69
CA LYS A 70 -13.01 6.85 23.87
C LYS A 70 -12.05 6.73 22.66
N PRO A 71 -12.48 7.14 21.46
CA PRO A 71 -11.59 7.23 20.31
C PRO A 71 -10.43 8.20 20.59
N LEU A 72 -9.23 7.82 20.15
CA LEU A 72 -8.06 8.69 20.24
C LEU A 72 -8.16 9.84 19.23
N ALA A 73 -7.54 10.96 19.56
CA ALA A 73 -7.44 12.14 18.70
C ALA A 73 -6.01 12.37 18.20
N ASN A 74 -5.88 13.20 17.17
CA ASN A 74 -4.61 13.61 16.56
C ASN A 74 -3.74 12.41 16.16
N ARG A 75 -4.35 11.37 15.54
CA ARG A 75 -3.69 10.14 15.13
C ARG A 75 -3.27 10.19 13.66
N PRO A 76 -2.12 9.59 13.30
CA PRO A 76 -1.83 9.36 11.90
C PRO A 76 -2.86 8.42 11.27
N ALA A 77 -3.04 8.52 9.96
CA ALA A 77 -4.03 7.73 9.24
C ALA A 77 -3.42 6.92 8.09
N VAL A 78 -4.08 5.80 7.76
CA VAL A 78 -3.77 4.97 6.59
C VAL A 78 -5.05 4.74 5.79
N ILE A 79 -5.03 5.03 4.49
CA ILE A 79 -6.12 4.74 3.56
C ILE A 79 -5.73 3.52 2.73
N MET A 80 -6.52 2.44 2.81
CA MET A 80 -6.23 1.14 2.21
C MET A 80 -7.22 0.80 1.11
N ALA A 81 -6.71 0.29 -0.03
CA ALA A 81 -7.51 -0.22 -1.14
C ALA A 81 -7.24 -1.72 -1.38
N PHE A 82 -8.30 -2.46 -1.64
CA PHE A 82 -8.25 -3.90 -1.88
C PHE A 82 -7.70 -4.28 -3.25
N GLY A 83 -7.29 -5.54 -3.41
CA GLY A 83 -6.92 -6.15 -4.66
C GLY A 83 -8.13 -6.72 -5.43
N GLY A 84 -7.86 -7.39 -6.56
CA GLY A 84 -8.90 -8.07 -7.34
C GLY A 84 -8.91 -7.70 -8.81
N ALA A 85 -7.76 -7.24 -9.33
CA ALA A 85 -7.55 -6.94 -10.75
C ALA A 85 -8.52 -5.89 -11.30
N PHE A 86 -8.96 -4.95 -10.48
CA PHE A 86 -9.98 -3.94 -10.82
C PHE A 86 -11.33 -4.54 -11.28
N HIS A 87 -11.60 -5.81 -10.99
CA HIS A 87 -12.83 -6.49 -11.39
C HIS A 87 -13.69 -6.92 -10.21
N ARG A 88 -13.09 -7.20 -9.08
CA ARG A 88 -13.72 -7.72 -7.86
C ARG A 88 -12.96 -7.28 -6.63
N GLY A 89 -13.49 -7.59 -5.47
CA GLY A 89 -12.93 -7.25 -4.18
C GLY A 89 -13.85 -6.37 -3.36
N SER A 90 -13.53 -6.19 -2.10
CA SER A 90 -14.28 -5.33 -1.19
C SER A 90 -13.40 -4.69 -0.13
N LYS A 91 -13.88 -3.59 0.45
CA LYS A 91 -13.27 -2.91 1.59
C LYS A 91 -13.35 -3.71 2.91
N GLY A 92 -14.09 -4.83 2.92
CA GLY A 92 -14.41 -5.60 4.13
C GLY A 92 -13.50 -6.80 4.36
N GLU A 93 -14.15 -7.93 4.69
CA GLU A 93 -13.51 -9.18 5.14
C GLU A 93 -13.12 -10.13 4.00
N GLU A 94 -13.30 -9.73 2.76
CA GLU A 94 -13.03 -10.61 1.62
C GLU A 94 -11.54 -10.94 1.53
N ARG A 95 -11.26 -12.23 1.32
CA ARG A 95 -9.91 -12.79 1.16
C ARG A 95 -9.88 -13.64 -0.09
N PHE A 96 -8.73 -13.65 -0.74
CA PHE A 96 -8.49 -14.49 -1.90
C PHE A 96 -7.51 -15.60 -1.56
N THR A 97 -7.77 -16.79 -2.09
CA THR A 97 -6.88 -17.96 -1.94
C THR A 97 -6.39 -18.40 -3.31
N GLU A 98 -5.08 -18.57 -3.45
CA GLU A 98 -4.44 -19.08 -4.65
C GLU A 98 -3.10 -19.73 -4.29
N ASP A 99 -2.74 -20.81 -4.99
CA ASP A 99 -1.48 -21.53 -4.80
C ASP A 99 -1.24 -21.99 -3.34
N GLY A 100 -2.33 -22.34 -2.65
CA GLY A 100 -2.28 -22.79 -1.26
C GLY A 100 -2.07 -21.70 -0.21
N ALA A 101 -2.04 -20.44 -0.62
CA ALA A 101 -1.93 -19.30 0.28
C ALA A 101 -3.18 -18.41 0.22
N GLN A 102 -3.50 -17.79 1.35
CA GLN A 102 -4.58 -16.81 1.47
C GLN A 102 -4.00 -15.45 1.86
N ASP A 103 -4.49 -14.39 1.25
CA ASP A 103 -4.17 -13.02 1.65
C ASP A 103 -4.89 -12.61 2.94
N SER A 104 -4.51 -11.47 3.48
CA SER A 104 -5.28 -10.78 4.52
C SER A 104 -6.27 -9.81 3.88
N SER A 105 -7.48 -9.71 4.46
CA SER A 105 -8.49 -8.75 4.02
C SER A 105 -8.09 -7.31 4.36
N MET A 106 -8.72 -6.33 3.74
CA MET A 106 -8.50 -4.92 4.10
C MET A 106 -8.94 -4.64 5.53
N ALA A 107 -9.98 -5.32 6.00
CA ALA A 107 -10.40 -5.28 7.40
C ALA A 107 -9.31 -5.78 8.37
N ASP A 108 -8.55 -6.83 8.02
CA ASP A 108 -7.45 -7.33 8.84
C ASP A 108 -6.35 -6.28 8.97
N TYR A 109 -5.91 -5.70 7.84
CA TYR A 109 -4.90 -4.63 7.85
C TYR A 109 -5.37 -3.42 8.67
N CYS A 110 -6.60 -2.98 8.46
CA CYS A 110 -7.13 -1.82 9.18
C CYS A 110 -7.30 -2.08 10.68
N ARG A 111 -7.72 -3.28 11.09
CA ARG A 111 -7.74 -3.64 12.52
C ARG A 111 -6.34 -3.64 13.11
N ARG A 112 -5.36 -4.17 12.36
CA ARG A 112 -3.98 -4.20 12.84
C ARG A 112 -3.43 -2.79 13.03
N PHE A 113 -3.61 -1.91 12.05
CA PHE A 113 -3.19 -0.51 12.17
C PHE A 113 -3.90 0.22 13.30
N ALA A 114 -5.21 0.00 13.48
CA ALA A 114 -5.96 0.65 14.55
C ALA A 114 -5.50 0.18 15.95
N ARG A 115 -5.16 -1.09 16.14
CA ARG A 115 -4.57 -1.59 17.38
C ARG A 115 -3.23 -0.93 17.70
N ASP A 116 -2.48 -0.51 16.70
CA ASP A 116 -1.22 0.23 16.87
C ASP A 116 -1.40 1.76 16.96
N GLY A 117 -2.66 2.23 16.97
CA GLY A 117 -2.97 3.63 17.19
C GLY A 117 -3.11 4.49 15.93
N TYR A 118 -3.18 3.91 14.75
CA TYR A 118 -3.53 4.60 13.51
C TYR A 118 -5.04 4.62 13.31
N VAL A 119 -5.59 5.67 12.70
CA VAL A 119 -6.93 5.58 12.13
C VAL A 119 -6.80 4.97 10.73
N CYS A 120 -7.50 3.86 10.47
CA CYS A 120 -7.44 3.22 9.16
C CYS A 120 -8.78 3.33 8.44
N PHE A 121 -8.70 3.68 7.16
CA PHE A 121 -9.83 3.79 6.25
C PHE A 121 -9.68 2.74 5.16
N SER A 122 -10.63 1.81 5.06
CA SER A 122 -10.71 0.88 3.95
C SER A 122 -11.74 1.36 2.96
N ILE A 123 -11.36 1.57 1.69
CA ILE A 123 -12.21 2.19 0.69
C ILE A 123 -12.73 1.20 -0.35
N ASP A 124 -13.97 1.38 -0.79
CA ASP A 124 -14.43 0.91 -2.08
C ASP A 124 -13.93 1.86 -3.18
N TYR A 125 -13.75 1.34 -4.36
CA TYR A 125 -13.45 2.11 -5.56
C TYR A 125 -14.13 1.49 -6.77
N ARG A 126 -14.30 2.23 -7.86
CA ARG A 126 -15.02 1.77 -9.06
C ARG A 126 -14.26 0.67 -9.79
N LEU A 127 -14.99 -0.38 -10.17
CA LEU A 127 -14.46 -1.57 -10.80
C LEU A 127 -14.83 -1.63 -12.29
N THR A 128 -14.10 -2.43 -13.06
CA THR A 128 -14.32 -2.64 -14.50
C THR A 128 -15.77 -3.00 -14.86
N PRO A 129 -16.45 -3.93 -14.13
CA PRO A 129 -17.85 -4.27 -14.45
C PRO A 129 -18.85 -3.12 -14.25
N GLU A 130 -18.46 -2.08 -13.52
CA GLU A 130 -19.27 -0.89 -13.30
C GLU A 130 -19.16 0.12 -14.45
N ASP A 131 -18.27 -0.14 -15.42
CA ASP A 131 -18.03 0.74 -16.56
C ASP A 131 -17.77 2.20 -16.13
N PRO A 132 -16.69 2.45 -15.37
CA PRO A 132 -16.45 3.74 -14.74
C PRO A 132 -16.10 4.83 -15.74
N GLY A 133 -16.67 6.01 -15.53
CA GLY A 133 -16.23 7.24 -16.20
C GLY A 133 -15.01 7.83 -15.48
N VAL A 134 -14.10 8.43 -16.24
CA VAL A 134 -12.93 9.16 -15.74
C VAL A 134 -13.19 10.64 -15.83
N ALA A 135 -13.09 11.36 -14.72
CA ALA A 135 -13.37 12.79 -14.64
C ALA A 135 -12.11 13.65 -14.87
N LEU A 136 -10.95 13.20 -14.38
CA LEU A 136 -9.69 13.91 -14.52
C LEU A 136 -9.19 13.86 -15.98
N ARG A 137 -8.95 15.03 -16.54
CA ARG A 137 -8.26 15.12 -17.83
C ARG A 137 -6.76 15.09 -17.59
N VAL A 138 -6.13 13.98 -17.95
CA VAL A 138 -4.70 13.76 -17.79
C VAL A 138 -4.02 13.91 -19.15
N ASP A 139 -2.89 14.62 -19.20
CA ASP A 139 -2.03 14.64 -20.38
C ASP A 139 -1.56 13.21 -20.69
N GLU A 140 -1.74 12.75 -21.93
CA GLU A 140 -1.39 11.41 -22.36
C GLU A 140 0.09 11.05 -22.10
N LYS A 141 0.99 12.04 -22.12
CA LYS A 141 2.41 11.85 -21.78
C LYS A 141 2.61 11.39 -20.32
N ARG A 142 1.67 11.71 -19.45
CA ARG A 142 1.68 11.28 -18.04
C ARG A 142 1.09 9.90 -17.82
N LEU A 143 0.60 9.27 -18.86
CA LEU A 143 0.02 7.92 -18.83
C LEU A 143 0.96 6.92 -19.52
N VAL A 144 0.95 5.69 -19.04
CA VAL A 144 1.49 4.55 -19.78
C VAL A 144 0.59 4.36 -21.01
N PRO A 145 1.13 4.17 -22.21
CA PRO A 145 0.30 3.97 -23.39
C PRO A 145 -0.74 2.86 -23.16
N LYS A 146 -2.01 3.14 -23.44
CA LYS A 146 -3.11 2.21 -23.23
C LYS A 146 -2.83 0.83 -23.86
N ALA A 147 -2.24 0.79 -25.05
CA ALA A 147 -1.86 -0.45 -25.74
C ALA A 147 -0.88 -1.33 -24.94
N VAL A 148 -0.03 -0.73 -24.08
CA VAL A 148 0.89 -1.47 -23.20
C VAL A 148 0.11 -2.12 -22.06
N ASN A 149 -0.82 -1.38 -21.43
CA ASN A 149 -1.68 -1.90 -20.36
C ASN A 149 -2.69 -2.95 -20.87
N LEU A 150 -3.07 -2.90 -22.12
CA LEU A 150 -3.97 -3.85 -22.77
C LEU A 150 -3.25 -4.90 -23.64
N SER A 151 -1.92 -4.99 -23.54
CA SER A 151 -1.18 -6.05 -24.24
C SER A 151 -1.56 -7.45 -23.69
N PRO A 152 -1.49 -8.51 -24.50
CA PRO A 152 -1.80 -9.87 -24.06
C PRO A 152 -1.06 -10.29 -22.79
N ALA A 153 0.20 -9.88 -22.65
CA ALA A 153 1.01 -10.18 -21.47
C ALA A 153 0.46 -9.46 -20.21
N ALA A 154 0.00 -8.22 -20.34
CA ALA A 154 -0.55 -7.45 -19.23
C ALA A 154 -1.95 -7.94 -18.84
N THR A 155 -2.76 -8.39 -19.80
CA THR A 155 -4.15 -8.81 -19.56
C THR A 155 -4.32 -10.28 -19.25
N ALA A 156 -3.31 -11.13 -19.47
CA ALA A 156 -3.41 -12.58 -19.22
C ALA A 156 -3.94 -12.91 -17.81
N ARG A 157 -3.47 -12.20 -16.79
CA ARG A 157 -3.96 -12.36 -15.41
C ARG A 157 -5.40 -11.86 -15.24
N ILE A 158 -5.76 -10.80 -15.94
CA ILE A 158 -7.11 -10.24 -15.91
C ILE A 158 -8.11 -11.26 -16.47
N ASP A 159 -7.79 -11.92 -17.56
CA ASP A 159 -8.62 -12.94 -18.18
C ASP A 159 -8.83 -14.16 -17.26
N VAL A 160 -7.80 -14.55 -16.48
CA VAL A 160 -7.95 -15.59 -15.45
C VAL A 160 -8.94 -15.15 -14.36
N VAL A 161 -8.86 -13.90 -13.89
CA VAL A 161 -9.80 -13.38 -12.88
C VAL A 161 -11.22 -13.32 -13.47
N ARG A 162 -11.38 -12.83 -14.71
CA ARG A 162 -12.67 -12.77 -15.40
C ARG A 162 -13.29 -14.15 -15.56
N ALA A 163 -12.51 -15.16 -15.97
CA ALA A 163 -12.98 -16.54 -16.07
C ALA A 163 -13.50 -17.09 -14.73
N ARG A 164 -12.83 -16.80 -13.62
CA ARG A 164 -13.27 -17.15 -12.27
C ARG A 164 -14.57 -16.45 -11.86
N MET A 165 -14.88 -15.31 -12.46
CA MET A 165 -16.13 -14.57 -12.28
C MET A 165 -17.22 -15.00 -13.27
N GLY A 166 -16.95 -15.97 -14.15
CA GLY A 166 -17.87 -16.38 -15.22
C GLY A 166 -17.98 -15.37 -16.37
N LEU A 167 -17.00 -14.48 -16.50
CA LEU A 167 -16.95 -13.46 -17.54
C LEU A 167 -16.05 -13.91 -18.70
N PRO A 168 -16.35 -13.52 -19.97
CA PRO A 168 -15.49 -13.79 -21.10
C PRO A 168 -14.16 -13.01 -20.97
N PRO A 169 -13.09 -13.41 -21.70
CA PRO A 169 -11.88 -12.62 -21.81
C PRO A 169 -12.16 -11.18 -22.23
N LEU A 170 -11.19 -10.27 -21.98
CA LEU A 170 -11.32 -8.87 -22.41
C LEU A 170 -11.47 -8.77 -23.93
N ASP A 171 -12.46 -8.01 -24.36
CA ASP A 171 -12.62 -7.50 -25.71
C ASP A 171 -12.24 -6.01 -25.79
N ALA A 172 -12.40 -5.38 -26.93
CA ALA A 172 -12.07 -3.97 -27.09
C ALA A 172 -12.85 -3.07 -26.12
N ARG A 173 -14.16 -3.30 -25.94
CA ARG A 173 -15.02 -2.50 -25.06
C ARG A 173 -14.65 -2.73 -23.58
N THR A 174 -14.57 -3.97 -23.16
CA THR A 174 -14.22 -4.30 -21.78
C THR A 174 -12.77 -3.98 -21.44
N GLY A 175 -11.87 -3.96 -22.44
CA GLY A 175 -10.52 -3.42 -22.31
C GLY A 175 -10.52 -1.90 -22.05
N ASP A 176 -11.40 -1.15 -22.70
CA ASP A 176 -11.58 0.27 -22.45
C ASP A 176 -12.14 0.51 -21.04
N GLN A 177 -13.12 -0.29 -20.61
CA GLN A 177 -13.64 -0.23 -19.24
C GLN A 177 -12.58 -0.56 -18.20
N PHE A 178 -11.72 -1.57 -18.46
CA PHE A 178 -10.60 -1.92 -17.58
C PHE A 178 -9.58 -0.78 -17.49
N TRP A 179 -9.22 -0.16 -18.61
CA TRP A 179 -8.35 1.01 -18.62
C TRP A 179 -8.92 2.16 -17.80
N ASN A 180 -10.21 2.47 -18.00
CA ASN A 180 -10.90 3.49 -17.24
C ASN A 180 -10.94 3.15 -15.75
N ALA A 181 -11.14 1.87 -15.36
CA ALA A 181 -11.16 1.45 -13.97
C ALA A 181 -9.82 1.69 -13.26
N ILE A 182 -8.69 1.51 -13.94
CA ILE A 182 -7.36 1.84 -13.38
C ILE A 182 -7.25 3.33 -13.03
N LEU A 183 -7.72 4.21 -13.92
CA LEU A 183 -7.67 5.65 -13.71
C LEU A 183 -8.71 6.12 -12.69
N ALA A 184 -9.93 5.60 -12.80
CA ALA A 184 -11.04 5.91 -11.91
C ALA A 184 -10.75 5.50 -10.45
N ALA A 185 -10.11 4.34 -10.22
CA ALA A 185 -9.70 3.93 -8.88
C ALA A 185 -8.71 4.93 -8.23
N ALA A 186 -7.80 5.50 -9.01
CA ALA A 186 -6.89 6.54 -8.51
C ALA A 186 -7.64 7.84 -8.18
N GLU A 187 -8.64 8.24 -8.98
CA GLU A 187 -9.52 9.37 -8.67
C GLU A 187 -10.31 9.12 -7.37
N ASP A 188 -10.85 7.92 -7.22
CA ASP A 188 -11.64 7.54 -6.05
C ASP A 188 -10.78 7.58 -4.78
N MET A 189 -9.56 7.06 -4.82
CA MET A 189 -8.64 7.13 -3.67
C MET A 189 -8.17 8.58 -3.40
N ALA A 190 -8.01 9.41 -4.42
CA ALA A 190 -7.74 10.84 -4.23
C ALA A 190 -8.93 11.54 -3.54
N MET A 191 -10.16 11.26 -3.97
CA MET A 191 -11.38 11.77 -3.35
C MET A 191 -11.51 11.30 -1.89
N ALA A 192 -11.18 10.02 -1.60
CA ALA A 192 -11.14 9.52 -0.23
C ALA A 192 -10.06 10.22 0.61
N THR A 193 -8.92 10.55 0.01
CA THR A 193 -7.85 11.30 0.69
C THR A 193 -8.32 12.71 1.05
N ASP A 194 -8.98 13.40 0.14
CA ASP A 194 -9.54 14.73 0.40
C ASP A 194 -10.64 14.67 1.48
N PHE A 195 -11.55 13.70 1.40
CA PHE A 195 -12.59 13.47 2.41
C PHE A 195 -11.99 13.26 3.81
N VAL A 196 -10.96 12.42 3.93
CA VAL A 196 -10.30 12.17 5.23
C VAL A 196 -9.60 13.42 5.74
N ARG A 197 -8.98 14.21 4.88
CA ARG A 197 -8.33 15.46 5.24
C ARG A 197 -9.32 16.53 5.71
N ASP A 198 -10.45 16.65 5.03
CA ASP A 198 -11.48 17.64 5.32
C ASP A 198 -12.28 17.29 6.58
N SER A 199 -12.48 15.99 6.85
CA SER A 199 -13.17 15.47 8.03
C SER A 199 -12.20 15.01 9.13
N ALA A 200 -10.94 15.44 9.10
CA ALA A 200 -9.89 14.93 10.01
C ALA A 200 -10.26 15.06 11.50
N GLY A 201 -10.88 16.19 11.89
CA GLY A 201 -11.34 16.41 13.25
C GLY A 201 -12.40 15.40 13.72
N ASP A 202 -13.33 15.03 12.85
CA ASP A 202 -14.43 14.09 13.16
C ASP A 202 -13.91 12.67 13.42
N PHE A 203 -12.83 12.31 12.73
CA PHE A 203 -12.21 11.00 12.88
C PHE A 203 -11.04 10.97 13.88
N GLY A 204 -10.65 12.12 14.43
CA GLY A 204 -9.47 12.22 15.31
C GLY A 204 -8.15 12.02 14.55
N VAL A 205 -8.10 12.40 13.28
CA VAL A 205 -6.94 12.28 12.39
C VAL A 205 -6.10 13.56 12.42
N ASP A 206 -4.80 13.41 12.34
CA ASP A 206 -3.90 14.48 11.92
C ASP A 206 -3.86 14.52 10.39
N ARG A 207 -4.45 15.56 9.80
CA ARG A 207 -4.60 15.73 8.36
C ARG A 207 -3.28 15.75 7.57
N ASP A 208 -2.17 16.02 8.25
CA ASP A 208 -0.84 16.10 7.63
C ASP A 208 -0.03 14.80 7.76
N ARG A 209 -0.59 13.80 8.45
CA ARG A 209 0.03 12.49 8.68
C ARG A 209 -0.82 11.35 8.09
N ILE A 210 -0.97 11.33 6.77
CA ILE A 210 -1.77 10.33 6.04
C ILE A 210 -0.84 9.52 5.13
N ALA A 211 -1.00 8.19 5.14
CA ALA A 211 -0.40 7.27 4.19
C ALA A 211 -1.47 6.61 3.30
N LEU A 212 -1.07 6.21 2.11
CA LEU A 212 -1.87 5.34 1.23
C LEU A 212 -1.28 3.94 1.21
N GLY A 213 -2.15 2.95 1.08
CA GLY A 213 -1.71 1.58 0.88
C GLY A 213 -2.72 0.73 0.13
N GLY A 214 -2.29 -0.44 -0.27
CA GLY A 214 -3.19 -1.39 -0.91
C GLY A 214 -2.49 -2.66 -1.38
N PHE A 215 -3.30 -3.64 -1.76
CA PHE A 215 -2.86 -4.91 -2.28
C PHE A 215 -3.17 -5.04 -3.77
N SER A 216 -2.23 -5.54 -4.59
CA SER A 216 -2.43 -5.82 -6.02
C SER A 216 -2.98 -4.59 -6.78
N ALA A 217 -4.20 -4.65 -7.30
CA ALA A 217 -4.88 -3.51 -7.92
C ALA A 217 -4.96 -2.29 -6.98
N GLY A 218 -5.21 -2.51 -5.68
CA GLY A 218 -5.19 -1.44 -4.68
C GLY A 218 -3.81 -0.81 -4.49
N ALA A 219 -2.73 -1.58 -4.63
CA ALA A 219 -1.37 -1.04 -4.61
C ALA A 219 -1.09 -0.17 -5.85
N VAL A 220 -1.54 -0.60 -7.03
CA VAL A 220 -1.50 0.22 -8.26
C VAL A 220 -2.28 1.51 -8.06
N THR A 221 -3.46 1.43 -7.44
CA THR A 221 -4.30 2.58 -7.10
C THR A 221 -3.55 3.56 -6.19
N ALA A 222 -2.93 3.07 -5.10
CA ALA A 222 -2.16 3.92 -4.17
C ALA A 222 -0.97 4.61 -4.85
N LEU A 223 -0.23 3.88 -5.70
CA LEU A 223 0.89 4.44 -6.47
C LEU A 223 0.41 5.52 -7.47
N ASN A 224 -0.68 5.26 -8.20
CA ASN A 224 -1.26 6.21 -9.13
C ASN A 224 -1.78 7.47 -8.42
N THR A 225 -2.41 7.31 -7.26
CA THR A 225 -2.93 8.43 -6.47
C THR A 225 -1.80 9.29 -5.92
N ALA A 226 -0.77 8.68 -5.32
CA ALA A 226 0.33 9.42 -4.73
C ALA A 226 1.24 10.04 -5.79
N TYR A 227 1.65 9.28 -6.80
CA TYR A 227 2.67 9.71 -7.76
C TYR A 227 2.11 10.14 -9.11
N GLY A 228 0.95 9.62 -9.50
CA GLY A 228 0.26 10.02 -10.72
C GLY A 228 -0.54 11.30 -10.54
N ILE A 229 -1.47 11.32 -9.61
CA ILE A 229 -2.32 12.48 -9.30
C ILE A 229 -1.53 13.50 -8.46
N GLY A 230 -0.75 13.04 -7.48
CA GLY A 230 0.01 13.88 -6.57
C GLY A 230 -0.78 14.22 -5.30
N ALA A 231 -1.58 13.28 -4.79
CA ALA A 231 -2.32 13.46 -3.55
C ALA A 231 -1.39 13.82 -2.37
N PRO A 232 -1.80 14.72 -1.46
CA PRO A 232 -0.95 15.24 -0.39
C PRO A 232 -0.84 14.24 0.78
N VAL A 233 0.00 13.23 0.60
CA VAL A 233 0.24 12.15 1.59
C VAL A 233 1.71 12.05 1.95
N LYS A 234 2.05 11.34 3.03
CA LYS A 234 3.40 11.28 3.60
C LYS A 234 4.10 9.95 3.37
N ALA A 235 3.38 8.89 3.03
CA ALA A 235 3.95 7.57 2.79
C ALA A 235 3.05 6.73 1.88
N VAL A 236 3.63 5.73 1.22
CA VAL A 236 2.90 4.77 0.37
C VAL A 236 3.34 3.35 0.70
N ILE A 237 2.39 2.42 0.84
CA ILE A 237 2.64 0.99 1.00
C ILE A 237 2.03 0.24 -0.19
N ALA A 238 2.87 -0.42 -0.98
CA ALA A 238 2.44 -1.21 -2.13
C ALA A 238 2.69 -2.70 -1.89
N ILE A 239 1.62 -3.48 -1.71
CA ILE A 239 1.66 -4.91 -1.44
C ILE A 239 1.39 -5.66 -2.74
N SER A 240 2.37 -6.39 -3.28
CA SER A 240 2.26 -7.11 -4.56
C SER A 240 1.64 -6.27 -5.68
N GLY A 241 2.08 -5.01 -5.76
CA GLY A 241 1.63 -4.05 -6.76
C GLY A 241 2.53 -4.03 -7.98
N SER A 242 2.05 -3.40 -9.02
CA SER A 242 2.78 -3.15 -10.26
C SER A 242 2.58 -1.69 -10.68
N ILE A 243 3.13 -1.33 -11.83
CA ILE A 243 2.83 -0.07 -12.50
C ILE A 243 1.68 -0.28 -13.49
N GLY A 244 0.87 0.74 -13.69
CA GLY A 244 -0.22 0.76 -14.65
C GLY A 244 -1.00 2.06 -14.52
N GLY A 245 -1.58 2.57 -15.60
CA GLY A 245 -2.23 3.87 -15.62
C GLY A 245 -1.23 5.00 -15.76
N TYR A 246 -0.75 5.58 -14.67
CA TYR A 246 0.21 6.69 -14.73
C TYR A 246 1.65 6.25 -15.03
N ASN A 247 2.35 7.04 -15.83
CA ASN A 247 3.76 6.85 -16.15
C ASN A 247 4.63 7.45 -15.03
N LEU A 248 5.14 6.63 -14.14
CA LEU A 248 5.95 7.08 -13.00
C LEU A 248 7.22 7.82 -13.42
N MET A 249 7.80 7.53 -14.60
CA MET A 249 8.97 8.26 -15.08
C MET A 249 8.66 9.73 -15.39
N GLU A 250 7.42 10.01 -15.79
CA GLU A 250 6.96 11.35 -16.15
C GLU A 250 6.28 12.09 -15.00
N THR A 251 5.77 11.35 -14.00
CA THR A 251 4.94 11.95 -12.95
C THR A 251 5.68 12.12 -11.62
N VAL A 252 6.65 11.25 -11.33
CA VAL A 252 7.43 11.30 -10.08
C VAL A 252 8.38 12.50 -10.08
N ARG A 253 8.42 13.20 -8.94
CA ARG A 253 9.27 14.39 -8.72
C ARG A 253 9.96 14.30 -7.36
N PRO A 254 11.13 14.96 -7.18
CA PRO A 254 11.78 15.08 -5.88
C PRO A 254 10.82 15.63 -4.81
N GLY A 255 10.92 15.12 -3.60
CA GLY A 255 10.09 15.53 -2.46
C GLY A 255 8.72 14.85 -2.37
N MET A 256 8.38 13.96 -3.30
CA MET A 256 7.20 13.09 -3.16
C MET A 256 7.39 12.06 -2.03
N PRO A 257 6.30 11.45 -1.50
CA PRO A 257 6.37 10.59 -0.33
C PRO A 257 7.25 9.34 -0.55
N PRO A 258 7.94 8.85 0.50
CA PRO A 258 8.63 7.57 0.47
C PRO A 258 7.67 6.40 0.30
N ALA A 259 8.19 5.25 -0.18
CA ALA A 259 7.39 4.06 -0.42
C ALA A 259 8.02 2.79 0.14
N LEU A 260 7.16 1.90 0.67
CA LEU A 260 7.49 0.53 1.05
C LEU A 260 6.79 -0.43 0.09
N PHE A 261 7.56 -1.31 -0.53
CA PHE A 261 7.08 -2.33 -1.45
C PHE A 261 7.23 -3.72 -0.86
N PHE A 262 6.21 -4.56 -1.04
CA PHE A 262 6.29 -6.00 -0.81
C PHE A 262 6.01 -6.75 -2.09
N VAL A 263 6.71 -7.87 -2.30
CA VAL A 263 6.45 -8.76 -3.43
C VAL A 263 6.75 -10.21 -3.02
N GLY A 264 5.87 -11.14 -3.37
CA GLY A 264 6.10 -12.56 -3.18
C GLY A 264 7.30 -13.04 -4.00
N GLN A 265 8.06 -13.99 -3.45
CA GLN A 265 9.21 -14.57 -4.15
C GLN A 265 8.81 -15.17 -5.50
N ASN A 266 7.63 -15.81 -5.54
CA ASN A 266 7.05 -16.46 -6.72
C ASN A 266 5.84 -15.67 -7.26
N ASP A 267 5.80 -14.35 -7.03
CA ASP A 267 4.72 -13.48 -7.52
C ASP A 267 4.69 -13.46 -9.06
N LEU A 268 3.58 -13.05 -9.63
CA LEU A 268 3.40 -12.87 -11.06
C LEU A 268 4.56 -12.04 -11.65
N GLU A 269 5.09 -12.47 -12.78
CA GLU A 269 6.23 -11.80 -13.42
C GLU A 269 5.99 -10.29 -13.61
N GLY A 270 4.78 -9.91 -14.03
CA GLY A 270 4.39 -8.50 -14.17
C GLY A 270 4.42 -7.71 -12.86
N MET A 271 4.09 -8.35 -11.71
CA MET A 271 4.18 -7.71 -10.39
C MET A 271 5.63 -7.52 -9.98
N GLN A 272 6.46 -8.54 -10.14
CA GLN A 272 7.89 -8.44 -9.82
C GLN A 272 8.62 -7.40 -10.69
N ALA A 273 8.36 -7.40 -11.99
CA ALA A 273 8.97 -6.45 -12.93
C ALA A 273 8.48 -5.02 -12.66
N GLY A 274 7.17 -4.83 -12.48
CA GLY A 274 6.57 -3.54 -12.19
C GLY A 274 7.01 -2.95 -10.86
N THR A 275 7.10 -3.76 -9.79
CA THR A 275 7.64 -3.33 -8.50
C THR A 275 9.08 -2.84 -8.64
N ARG A 276 9.96 -3.61 -9.30
CA ARG A 276 11.36 -3.20 -9.53
C ARG A 276 11.45 -1.92 -10.36
N PHE A 277 10.58 -1.76 -11.35
CA PHE A 277 10.51 -0.53 -12.14
C PHE A 277 10.08 0.66 -11.28
N ALA A 278 9.03 0.52 -10.46
CA ALA A 278 8.56 1.58 -9.55
C ALA A 278 9.66 2.01 -8.57
N VAL A 279 10.31 1.06 -7.90
CA VAL A 279 11.45 1.32 -7.01
C VAL A 279 12.55 2.12 -7.72
N LYS A 280 12.92 1.68 -8.95
CA LYS A 280 13.93 2.39 -9.76
C LYS A 280 13.50 3.80 -10.16
N ALA A 281 12.24 3.96 -10.55
CA ALA A 281 11.69 5.27 -10.93
C ALA A 281 11.73 6.25 -9.75
N LEU A 282 11.29 5.81 -8.56
CA LEU A 282 11.34 6.63 -7.34
C LEU A 282 12.78 6.95 -6.92
N ALA A 283 13.65 5.95 -6.89
CA ALA A 283 15.07 6.14 -6.54
C ALA A 283 15.78 7.11 -7.49
N SER A 284 15.41 7.13 -8.79
CA SER A 284 15.97 8.08 -9.76
C SER A 284 15.62 9.55 -9.48
N LYS A 285 14.66 9.80 -8.60
CA LYS A 285 14.24 11.11 -8.11
C LYS A 285 14.57 11.34 -6.63
N GLU A 286 15.49 10.52 -6.09
CA GLU A 286 15.94 10.60 -4.69
C GLU A 286 14.81 10.38 -3.66
N ILE A 287 13.74 9.69 -4.05
CA ILE A 287 12.67 9.31 -3.15
C ILE A 287 13.08 8.04 -2.41
N ALA A 288 13.04 8.08 -1.08
CA ALA A 288 13.35 6.93 -0.24
C ALA A 288 12.38 5.77 -0.54
N THR A 289 12.95 4.61 -0.84
CA THR A 289 12.19 3.40 -1.12
C THR A 289 12.76 2.22 -0.37
N GLU A 290 11.86 1.43 0.21
CA GLU A 290 12.17 0.13 0.78
C GLU A 290 11.47 -0.95 -0.03
N MET A 291 12.12 -2.09 -0.22
CA MET A 291 11.54 -3.26 -0.87
C MET A 291 11.81 -4.49 -0.03
N ALA A 292 10.77 -5.30 0.21
CA ALA A 292 10.86 -6.55 0.94
C ALA A 292 10.26 -7.70 0.13
N TRP A 293 11.01 -8.83 0.11
CA TRP A 293 10.56 -10.08 -0.46
C TRP A 293 9.79 -10.90 0.58
N VAL A 294 8.73 -11.60 0.14
CA VAL A 294 8.00 -12.56 0.97
C VAL A 294 8.35 -13.98 0.49
N PRO A 295 9.31 -14.66 1.15
CA PRO A 295 9.84 -15.94 0.70
C PRO A 295 8.78 -17.05 0.68
N GLY A 296 8.82 -17.89 -0.36
CA GLY A 296 7.94 -19.05 -0.52
C GLY A 296 6.52 -18.73 -0.97
N PHE A 297 6.12 -17.46 -1.02
CA PHE A 297 4.79 -17.04 -1.45
C PHE A 297 4.76 -16.56 -2.90
N GLY A 298 3.61 -16.79 -3.55
CA GLY A 298 3.24 -16.19 -4.83
C GLY A 298 2.59 -14.82 -4.65
N HIS A 299 1.51 -14.58 -5.39
CA HIS A 299 0.81 -13.29 -5.36
C HIS A 299 0.06 -13.02 -4.05
N PHE A 300 -0.41 -14.07 -3.38
CA PHE A 300 -1.17 -13.98 -2.13
C PHE A 300 -0.33 -14.45 -0.94
N TYR A 301 -0.37 -13.70 0.15
CA TYR A 301 0.26 -14.04 1.43
C TYR A 301 -0.42 -13.27 2.57
N PRO A 302 -0.48 -13.86 3.78
CA PRO A 302 -1.05 -13.17 4.93
C PRO A 302 -0.10 -12.09 5.45
N MET A 303 -0.62 -11.09 6.13
CA MET A 303 0.17 -10.00 6.74
C MET A 303 1.16 -10.49 7.81
N GLY A 304 0.92 -11.67 8.40
CA GLY A 304 1.86 -12.32 9.32
C GLY A 304 3.01 -13.08 8.64
N ALA A 305 3.02 -13.17 7.28
CA ALA A 305 4.11 -13.83 6.56
C ALA A 305 5.44 -13.10 6.78
N VAL A 306 6.54 -13.88 6.86
CA VAL A 306 7.87 -13.29 7.01
C VAL A 306 8.30 -12.59 5.74
N SER A 307 8.81 -11.36 5.89
CA SER A 307 9.42 -10.59 4.80
C SER A 307 10.91 -10.38 5.04
N LEU A 308 11.68 -10.33 3.96
CA LEU A 308 13.13 -10.04 3.95
C LEU A 308 13.34 -8.68 3.32
N GLY A 309 13.82 -7.72 4.09
CA GLY A 309 14.20 -6.39 3.60
C GLY A 309 15.60 -6.37 2.99
N SER A 310 15.96 -5.28 2.33
CA SER A 310 17.24 -5.06 1.65
C SER A 310 18.45 -5.12 2.58
N GLU A 311 18.28 -4.84 3.88
CA GLU A 311 19.33 -4.89 4.90
C GLU A 311 19.40 -6.25 5.63
N VAL A 312 18.95 -7.32 4.96
CA VAL A 312 18.86 -8.68 5.54
C VAL A 312 17.95 -8.74 6.79
N SER A 313 17.18 -7.70 7.03
CA SER A 313 16.20 -7.67 8.13
C SER A 313 15.05 -8.65 7.86
N ARG A 314 14.70 -9.43 8.89
CA ARG A 314 13.66 -10.44 8.81
C ARG A 314 12.55 -10.13 9.82
N MET A 315 11.34 -9.88 9.34
CA MET A 315 10.18 -9.61 10.20
C MET A 315 8.86 -9.86 9.45
N PRO A 316 7.74 -10.04 10.16
CA PRO A 316 6.42 -10.11 9.53
C PRO A 316 6.12 -8.89 8.65
N VAL A 317 5.34 -9.10 7.59
CA VAL A 317 4.90 -8.04 6.67
C VAL A 317 4.25 -6.90 7.46
N GLU A 318 3.30 -7.20 8.36
CA GLU A 318 2.62 -6.21 9.20
C GLU A 318 3.59 -5.41 10.09
N THR A 319 4.57 -6.09 10.69
CA THR A 319 5.57 -5.44 11.55
C THR A 319 6.44 -4.47 10.75
N ARG A 320 6.83 -4.85 9.51
CA ARG A 320 7.59 -3.95 8.63
C ARG A 320 6.76 -2.75 8.20
N MET A 321 5.47 -2.95 7.90
CA MET A 321 4.56 -1.84 7.60
C MET A 321 4.48 -0.84 8.76
N LEU A 322 4.28 -1.33 9.97
CA LEU A 322 4.20 -0.49 11.16
C LEU A 322 5.51 0.26 11.42
N ALA A 323 6.65 -0.41 11.32
CA ALA A 323 7.97 0.24 11.46
C ALA A 323 8.17 1.35 10.41
N PHE A 324 7.77 1.10 9.16
CA PHE A 324 7.82 2.11 8.09
C PHE A 324 6.87 3.27 8.37
N LEU A 325 5.63 3.00 8.75
CA LEU A 325 4.63 4.04 9.07
C LEU A 325 5.09 4.91 10.25
N ASP A 326 5.66 4.31 11.32
CA ASP A 326 6.19 5.05 12.45
C ASP A 326 7.35 5.97 12.05
N ALA A 327 8.23 5.48 11.18
CA ALA A 327 9.33 6.30 10.69
C ALA A 327 8.86 7.50 9.86
N GLN A 328 7.72 7.38 9.15
CA GLN A 328 7.23 8.42 8.24
C GLN A 328 6.13 9.30 8.87
N LEU A 329 5.31 8.75 9.76
CA LEU A 329 4.12 9.40 10.33
C LEU A 329 4.17 9.52 11.84
N GLY A 330 5.12 8.86 12.52
CA GLY A 330 5.25 8.90 13.98
C GLY A 330 5.53 10.32 14.49
N ASP A 331 5.27 10.53 15.76
CA ASP A 331 5.61 11.78 16.43
C ASP A 331 7.15 11.95 16.38
N LYS A 332 7.61 13.10 15.92
CA LYS A 332 9.03 13.40 15.95
C LYS A 332 9.47 13.40 17.41
N LYS A 333 10.61 12.75 17.72
CA LYS A 333 11.20 12.82 19.06
C LYS A 333 11.40 14.30 19.42
N GLY A 334 10.56 14.81 20.30
CA GLY A 334 10.54 16.23 20.69
C GLY A 334 9.18 16.90 20.62
N ASP A 335 8.19 16.29 19.97
CA ASP A 335 6.82 16.78 20.07
C ASP A 335 6.26 16.45 21.47
N PRO A 336 5.61 17.40 22.16
CA PRO A 336 5.00 17.10 23.44
C PRO A 336 3.94 16.00 23.26
N PRO A 337 3.80 15.08 24.23
CA PRO A 337 2.77 14.06 24.16
C PRO A 337 1.44 14.76 23.93
N ALA A 338 0.69 14.29 22.93
CA ALA A 338 -0.66 14.79 22.65
C ALA A 338 -1.44 14.77 23.97
N GLY A 339 -1.87 15.96 24.42
CA GLY A 339 -2.46 16.15 25.73
C GLY A 339 -3.63 15.20 25.97
N ASN A 340 -3.68 14.69 27.20
CA ASN A 340 -4.78 13.86 27.72
C ASN A 340 -6.14 14.53 27.61
#